data_e56bd1266fa5c002a3ead9d37d14295f
#
_entry.id   e56bd1266fa5c002a3ead9d37d14295f
#
_cell.length_a   1.000
_cell.length_b   1.000
_cell.length_c   1.000
_cell.angle_alpha   90.00
_cell.angle_beta   90.00
_cell.angle_gamma   90.00
#
_symmetry.space_group_name_H-M   'P 1'
#
loop_
_entity.id
_entity.type
_entity.pdbx_description
1 polymer ?
#
loop_
_entity_poly.entity_id
_entity_poly.type
_entity_poly.pdbx_seq_one_letter_code
_entity_poly.pdbx_strand_id
1 'polypeptide(L)'
;LGAYRQDMNAQLKIAGENPELLGLGSVLVGSLPATLMTDDAPDRYTVEAVFTRKTDRDEVAAIQGSETRAHLSANGYPTVELHVADRRLEIANTNLEELRDGLAAVIAERLAQISAALIAEREIAAHRFQDASDREHERTASVAALAESVTFTRRPADAASDDTARLDDWVEEGGALRT
;
A
#
# COMPACT_ATOMS: atom_id res chain seq x y z
N LEU A 1 -37.32 -39.58 3.41
CA LEU A 1 -37.15 -38.33 2.66
C LEU A 1 -36.82 -37.19 3.65
N GLY A 2 -35.57 -36.89 3.93
CA GLY A 2 -35.24 -35.75 4.79
C GLY A 2 -33.94 -35.88 5.57
N ALA A 3 -32.80 -36.18 4.92
CA ALA A 3 -31.52 -36.19 5.63
C ALA A 3 -30.36 -35.83 4.69
N TYR A 4 -30.49 -34.75 3.95
CA TYR A 4 -29.39 -34.22 3.12
C TYR A 4 -29.39 -32.69 3.13
N ARG A 5 -29.30 -32.07 4.30
CA ARG A 5 -29.18 -30.62 4.39
C ARG A 5 -28.49 -30.13 5.66
N GLN A 6 -27.43 -30.76 6.10
CA GLN A 6 -26.68 -30.27 7.28
C GLN A 6 -25.17 -30.18 7.15
N ASP A 7 -24.58 -30.42 5.99
CA ASP A 7 -23.11 -30.36 5.86
C ASP A 7 -22.56 -29.16 5.08
N MET A 8 -23.32 -28.07 4.88
CA MET A 8 -22.83 -26.88 4.20
C MET A 8 -22.70 -25.66 5.08
N ASN A 9 -22.68 -25.79 6.38
CA ASN A 9 -22.55 -24.63 7.28
C ASN A 9 -21.46 -24.75 8.34
N ALA A 10 -20.47 -25.59 8.12
CA ALA A 10 -19.20 -25.55 8.83
C ALA A 10 -18.22 -24.55 8.21
N GLN A 11 -18.71 -23.59 7.44
CA GLN A 11 -17.93 -22.43 7.00
C GLN A 11 -17.83 -21.45 8.15
N LEU A 12 -16.66 -21.54 8.81
CA LEU A 12 -15.94 -20.45 9.44
C LEU A 12 -16.80 -19.32 10.03
N LYS A 13 -17.20 -19.52 11.24
CA LYS A 13 -17.52 -18.41 12.12
C LYS A 13 -16.20 -17.92 12.75
N ILE A 14 -15.32 -17.31 11.96
CA ILE A 14 -14.28 -16.44 12.47
C ILE A 14 -15.01 -15.14 12.81
N ALA A 15 -15.38 -15.00 14.06
CA ALA A 15 -16.06 -13.83 14.56
C ALA A 15 -15.09 -12.66 14.55
N GLY A 16 -15.35 -11.65 13.71
CA GLY A 16 -14.74 -10.32 13.82
C GLY A 16 -13.56 -10.01 12.91
N GLU A 17 -13.25 -10.82 11.90
CA GLU A 17 -12.17 -10.49 10.97
C GLU A 17 -12.68 -9.59 9.84
N ASN A 18 -11.95 -8.48 9.66
CA ASN A 18 -12.10 -7.63 8.49
C ASN A 18 -11.80 -8.47 7.23
N PRO A 19 -12.74 -8.61 6.26
CA PRO A 19 -12.56 -9.43 5.08
C PRO A 19 -11.39 -8.97 4.18
N GLU A 20 -10.90 -7.76 4.40
CA GLU A 20 -9.73 -7.21 3.69
C GLU A 20 -8.40 -7.76 4.23
N LEU A 21 -8.36 -8.22 5.49
CA LEU A 21 -7.17 -8.82 6.04
C LEU A 21 -6.95 -10.23 5.48
N LEU A 22 -5.69 -10.55 5.23
CA LEU A 22 -5.31 -11.87 4.77
C LEU A 22 -5.35 -12.86 5.94
N GLY A 23 -6.10 -13.93 5.78
CA GLY A 23 -6.20 -15.00 6.74
C GLY A 23 -6.00 -16.36 6.08
N LEU A 24 -5.93 -17.39 6.89
CA LEU A 24 -5.90 -18.79 6.46
C LEU A 24 -7.22 -19.48 6.79
N GLY A 25 -7.68 -20.28 5.85
CA GLY A 25 -8.79 -21.20 6.03
C GLY A 25 -8.34 -22.56 6.53
N SER A 26 -8.88 -23.62 5.93
CA SER A 26 -8.57 -24.99 6.32
C SER A 26 -7.22 -25.48 5.78
N VAL A 27 -6.63 -26.42 6.52
CA VAL A 27 -5.50 -27.23 6.05
C VAL A 27 -5.97 -28.17 4.95
N LEU A 28 -5.15 -28.34 3.92
CA LEU A 28 -5.40 -29.29 2.84
C LEU A 28 -4.97 -30.71 3.28
N VAL A 29 -5.93 -31.51 3.72
CA VAL A 29 -5.67 -32.86 4.17
C VAL A 29 -5.02 -33.74 3.09
N GLY A 30 -5.35 -33.50 1.83
CA GLY A 30 -4.78 -34.24 0.69
C GLY A 30 -3.30 -33.95 0.40
N SER A 31 -2.72 -32.92 0.97
CA SER A 31 -1.29 -32.62 0.86
C SER A 31 -0.44 -33.21 1.98
N LEU A 32 -1.08 -33.79 3.00
CA LEU A 32 -0.38 -34.37 4.14
C LEU A 32 0.23 -35.75 3.78
N PRO A 33 1.36 -36.13 4.41
CA PRO A 33 1.95 -37.44 4.21
C PRO A 33 0.96 -38.58 4.48
N ALA A 34 0.92 -39.52 3.56
CA ALA A 34 0.01 -40.69 3.68
C ALA A 34 0.35 -41.61 4.87
N THR A 35 1.55 -41.49 5.41
CA THR A 35 2.06 -42.27 6.56
C THR A 35 1.70 -41.65 7.91
N LEU A 36 1.00 -40.50 7.94
CA LEU A 36 0.56 -39.91 9.21
C LEU A 36 -0.30 -40.92 10.01
N MET A 37 -0.16 -40.92 11.32
CA MET A 37 -0.78 -41.84 12.27
C MET A 37 -0.30 -43.30 12.13
N THR A 38 0.86 -43.52 11.50
CA THR A 38 1.54 -44.82 11.47
C THR A 38 2.93 -44.70 12.11
N ASP A 39 3.58 -45.84 12.37
CA ASP A 39 4.95 -45.86 12.92
C ASP A 39 6.01 -45.24 11.99
N ASP A 40 5.70 -45.12 10.70
CA ASP A 40 6.57 -44.53 9.68
C ASP A 40 6.27 -43.02 9.43
N ALA A 41 5.49 -42.38 10.28
CA ALA A 41 5.14 -40.98 10.14
C ALA A 41 6.38 -40.11 10.32
N PRO A 42 6.64 -39.15 9.41
CA PRO A 42 7.75 -38.17 9.60
C PRO A 42 7.44 -37.21 10.75
N ASP A 43 8.45 -36.88 11.54
CA ASP A 43 8.34 -35.89 12.64
C ASP A 43 8.03 -34.50 12.14
N ARG A 44 8.55 -34.14 10.95
CA ARG A 44 8.36 -32.84 10.31
C ARG A 44 8.04 -33.01 8.83
N TYR A 45 7.10 -32.21 8.35
CA TYR A 45 6.64 -32.24 6.96
C TYR A 45 6.13 -30.84 6.55
N THR A 46 5.66 -30.72 5.34
CA THR A 46 5.01 -29.50 4.86
C THR A 46 3.50 -29.62 5.01
N VAL A 47 2.90 -28.58 5.56
CA VAL A 47 1.44 -28.45 5.68
C VAL A 47 0.99 -27.32 4.77
N GLU A 48 -0.02 -27.57 3.94
CA GLU A 48 -0.62 -26.55 3.09
C GLU A 48 -1.93 -26.06 3.68
N ALA A 49 -2.13 -24.74 3.68
CA ALA A 49 -3.37 -24.09 4.07
C ALA A 49 -3.83 -23.11 2.98
N VAL A 50 -5.15 -22.98 2.80
CA VAL A 50 -5.72 -22.11 1.78
C VAL A 50 -5.91 -20.70 2.34
N PHE A 51 -5.49 -19.67 1.61
CA PHE A 51 -5.78 -18.30 1.97
C PHE A 51 -7.27 -17.96 1.84
N THR A 52 -7.77 -17.12 2.72
CA THR A 52 -9.18 -16.64 2.69
C THR A 52 -9.49 -15.83 1.43
N ARG A 53 -8.48 -15.14 0.87
CA ARG A 53 -8.53 -14.43 -0.40
C ARG A 53 -7.24 -14.61 -1.18
N LYS A 54 -7.20 -14.12 -2.41
CA LYS A 54 -5.96 -14.07 -3.20
C LYS A 54 -4.98 -13.07 -2.57
N THR A 55 -3.72 -13.49 -2.43
CA THR A 55 -2.60 -12.63 -2.02
C THR A 55 -2.19 -11.71 -3.16
N ASP A 56 -1.78 -10.51 -2.84
CA ASP A 56 -1.11 -9.63 -3.79
C ASP A 56 0.42 -9.82 -3.75
N ARG A 57 1.13 -9.16 -4.68
CA ARG A 57 2.57 -9.31 -4.84
C ARG A 57 3.35 -8.85 -3.61
N ASP A 58 2.91 -7.77 -2.98
CA ASP A 58 3.59 -7.17 -1.84
C ASP A 58 3.38 -8.03 -0.58
N GLU A 59 2.18 -8.59 -0.42
CA GLU A 59 1.88 -9.57 0.62
C GLU A 59 2.76 -10.82 0.48
N VAL A 60 2.87 -11.38 -0.74
CA VAL A 60 3.74 -12.53 -1.00
C VAL A 60 5.19 -12.22 -0.63
N ALA A 61 5.71 -11.07 -1.03
CA ALA A 61 7.07 -10.65 -0.70
C ALA A 61 7.28 -10.49 0.82
N ALA A 62 6.32 -9.93 1.54
CA ALA A 62 6.38 -9.75 2.98
C ALA A 62 6.26 -11.09 3.74
N ILE A 63 5.40 -12.00 3.29
CA ILE A 63 5.25 -13.34 3.90
C ILE A 63 6.54 -14.14 3.79
N GLN A 64 7.21 -14.11 2.64
CA GLN A 64 8.46 -14.83 2.38
C GLN A 64 9.70 -14.05 2.83
N GLY A 65 9.51 -12.83 3.32
CA GLY A 65 10.58 -11.92 3.72
C GLY A 65 11.31 -12.31 5.01
N SER A 66 12.44 -11.65 5.24
CA SER A 66 13.27 -11.85 6.44
C SER A 66 12.57 -11.46 7.73
N GLU A 67 11.69 -10.46 7.69
CA GLU A 67 10.93 -10.01 8.87
C GLU A 67 9.95 -11.08 9.37
N THR A 68 9.26 -11.77 8.46
CA THR A 68 8.37 -12.88 8.81
C THR A 68 9.15 -14.05 9.38
N ARG A 69 10.33 -14.36 8.81
CA ARG A 69 11.23 -15.38 9.36
C ARG A 69 11.72 -15.00 10.77
N ALA A 70 12.10 -13.74 10.98
CA ALA A 70 12.51 -13.24 12.29
C ALA A 70 11.35 -13.30 13.31
N HIS A 71 10.14 -12.97 12.88
CA HIS A 71 8.93 -13.06 13.71
C HIS A 71 8.64 -14.51 14.16
N LEU A 72 8.71 -15.47 13.25
CA LEU A 72 8.55 -16.89 13.57
C LEU A 72 9.64 -17.36 14.54
N SER A 73 10.90 -17.00 14.28
CA SER A 73 12.03 -17.35 15.15
C SER A 73 11.88 -16.78 16.56
N ALA A 74 11.45 -15.53 16.68
CA ALA A 74 11.21 -14.89 17.98
C ALA A 74 10.08 -15.55 18.79
N ASN A 75 9.13 -16.19 18.10
CA ASN A 75 8.02 -16.93 18.70
C ASN A 75 8.32 -18.44 18.93
N GLY A 76 9.59 -18.86 18.75
CA GLY A 76 10.01 -20.22 19.04
C GLY A 76 9.99 -21.18 17.84
N TYR A 77 9.79 -20.68 16.63
CA TYR A 77 9.71 -21.45 15.39
C TYR A 77 10.82 -21.13 14.37
N PRO A 78 12.11 -21.24 14.74
CA PRO A 78 13.22 -20.79 13.90
C PRO A 78 13.44 -21.60 12.63
N THR A 79 12.90 -22.83 12.57
CA THR A 79 13.07 -23.76 11.45
C THR A 79 11.89 -23.79 10.47
N VAL A 80 10.80 -23.10 10.83
CA VAL A 80 9.60 -23.04 9.99
C VAL A 80 9.82 -22.06 8.86
N GLU A 81 9.49 -22.49 7.64
CA GLU A 81 9.56 -21.69 6.43
C GLU A 81 8.18 -21.54 5.80
N LEU A 82 7.88 -20.33 5.33
CA LEU A 82 6.61 -20.04 4.65
C LEU A 82 6.87 -19.80 3.17
N HIS A 83 6.13 -20.49 2.34
CA HIS A 83 6.15 -20.29 0.89
C HIS A 83 4.72 -20.10 0.37
N VAL A 84 4.53 -19.13 -0.53
CA VAL A 84 3.22 -18.85 -1.15
C VAL A 84 3.17 -19.47 -2.54
N ALA A 85 2.23 -20.36 -2.74
CA ALA A 85 1.97 -21.02 -4.01
C ALA A 85 0.52 -20.73 -4.45
N ASP A 86 0.34 -19.73 -5.30
CA ASP A 86 -0.95 -19.24 -5.78
C ASP A 86 -1.89 -18.84 -4.62
N ARG A 87 -2.87 -19.64 -4.29
CA ARG A 87 -3.82 -19.42 -3.19
C ARG A 87 -3.55 -20.25 -1.94
N ARG A 88 -2.35 -20.79 -1.81
CA ARG A 88 -1.95 -21.66 -0.71
C ARG A 88 -0.72 -21.13 -0.02
N LEU A 89 -0.70 -21.32 1.28
CA LEU A 89 0.49 -21.17 2.09
C LEU A 89 1.05 -22.56 2.39
N GLU A 90 2.26 -22.81 1.95
CA GLU A 90 3.07 -23.97 2.31
C GLU A 90 3.88 -23.64 3.55
N ILE A 91 3.66 -24.40 4.61
CA ILE A 91 4.34 -24.25 5.90
C ILE A 91 5.28 -25.45 6.03
N ALA A 92 6.54 -25.23 5.73
CA ALA A 92 7.55 -26.29 5.74
C ALA A 92 8.19 -26.44 7.10
N ASN A 93 8.76 -27.64 7.36
CA ASN A 93 9.42 -27.99 8.62
C ASN A 93 8.54 -27.86 9.87
N THR A 94 7.30 -28.28 9.77
CA THR A 94 6.32 -28.30 10.87
C THR A 94 5.59 -29.64 10.96
N ASN A 95 4.63 -29.72 11.84
CA ASN A 95 3.66 -30.79 11.95
C ASN A 95 2.30 -30.23 12.44
N LEU A 96 1.26 -31.06 12.41
CA LEU A 96 -0.09 -30.62 12.80
C LEU A 96 -0.21 -30.28 14.28
N GLU A 97 0.55 -30.95 15.14
CA GLU A 97 0.58 -30.70 16.57
C GLU A 97 1.17 -29.32 16.85
N GLU A 98 2.31 -28.98 16.24
CA GLU A 98 2.96 -27.67 16.38
C GLU A 98 2.05 -26.54 15.90
N LEU A 99 1.34 -26.75 14.78
CA LEU A 99 0.33 -25.81 14.29
C LEU A 99 -0.81 -25.61 15.30
N ARG A 100 -1.38 -26.70 15.79
CA ARG A 100 -2.46 -26.66 16.78
C ARG A 100 -2.04 -25.97 18.08
N ASP A 101 -0.81 -26.22 18.53
CA ASP A 101 -0.33 -25.81 19.85
C ASP A 101 0.19 -24.36 19.90
N GLY A 102 0.14 -23.64 18.76
CA GLY A 102 0.42 -22.19 18.75
C GLY A 102 0.92 -21.61 17.43
N LEU A 103 1.61 -22.38 16.59
CA LEU A 103 2.17 -21.87 15.35
C LEU A 103 1.10 -21.28 14.41
N ALA A 104 -0.08 -21.92 14.33
CA ALA A 104 -1.17 -21.39 13.50
C ALA A 104 -1.62 -19.98 13.92
N ALA A 105 -1.67 -19.71 15.22
CA ALA A 105 -2.02 -18.40 15.75
C ALA A 105 -0.93 -17.34 15.41
N VAL A 106 0.34 -17.71 15.55
CA VAL A 106 1.48 -16.82 15.22
C VAL A 106 1.49 -16.49 13.73
N ILE A 107 1.23 -17.45 12.86
CA ILE A 107 1.14 -17.22 11.42
C ILE A 107 -0.06 -16.32 11.09
N ALA A 108 -1.24 -16.62 11.65
CA ALA A 108 -2.45 -15.83 11.40
C ALA A 108 -2.29 -14.37 11.82
N GLU A 109 -1.71 -14.13 12.98
CA GLU A 109 -1.39 -12.78 13.47
C GLU A 109 -0.41 -12.06 12.53
N ARG A 110 0.65 -12.74 12.09
CA ARG A 110 1.61 -12.14 11.17
C ARG A 110 0.99 -11.79 9.82
N LEU A 111 0.14 -12.62 9.26
CA LEU A 111 -0.59 -12.35 8.02
C LEU A 111 -1.50 -11.14 8.15
N ALA A 112 -2.23 -11.03 9.26
CA ALA A 112 -3.08 -9.89 9.53
C ALA A 112 -2.27 -8.59 9.67
N GLN A 113 -1.12 -8.62 10.35
CA GLN A 113 -0.21 -7.48 10.48
C GLN A 113 0.33 -7.02 9.12
N ILE A 114 0.76 -7.94 8.26
CA ILE A 114 1.25 -7.64 6.90
C ILE A 114 0.16 -6.94 6.09
N SER A 115 -1.05 -7.52 6.06
CA SER A 115 -2.17 -6.93 5.31
C SER A 115 -2.55 -5.55 5.84
N ALA A 116 -2.64 -5.38 7.14
CA ALA A 116 -2.98 -4.09 7.75
C ALA A 116 -1.93 -3.01 7.42
N ALA A 117 -0.65 -3.35 7.48
CA ALA A 117 0.43 -2.43 7.14
C ALA A 117 0.37 -1.99 5.67
N LEU A 118 0.17 -2.93 4.74
CA LEU A 118 0.09 -2.63 3.31
C LEU A 118 -1.17 -1.83 2.95
N ILE A 119 -2.30 -2.10 3.60
CA ILE A 119 -3.52 -1.29 3.44
C ILE A 119 -3.25 0.15 3.88
N ALA A 120 -2.68 0.34 5.08
CA ALA A 120 -2.36 1.67 5.60
C ALA A 120 -1.37 2.44 4.70
N GLU A 121 -0.34 1.78 4.17
CA GLU A 121 0.59 2.39 3.21
C GLU A 121 -0.11 2.85 1.93
N ARG A 122 -1.03 2.06 1.39
CA ARG A 122 -1.82 2.41 0.19
C ARG A 122 -2.75 3.59 0.45
N GLU A 123 -3.40 3.63 1.60
CA GLU A 123 -4.24 4.76 1.99
C GLU A 123 -3.43 6.06 2.09
N ILE A 124 -2.26 6.02 2.74
CA ILE A 124 -1.37 7.18 2.83
C ILE A 124 -0.90 7.64 1.44
N ALA A 125 -0.55 6.70 0.56
CA ALA A 125 -0.14 7.02 -0.81
C ALA A 125 -1.29 7.64 -1.62
N ALA A 126 -2.51 7.12 -1.48
CA ALA A 126 -3.71 7.64 -2.13
C ALA A 126 -4.02 9.06 -1.67
N HIS A 127 -3.95 9.34 -0.37
CA HIS A 127 -4.13 10.69 0.17
C HIS A 127 -3.09 11.68 -0.35
N ARG A 128 -1.81 11.29 -0.37
CA ARG A 128 -0.74 12.15 -0.91
C ARG A 128 -0.95 12.47 -2.39
N PHE A 129 -1.41 11.50 -3.17
CA PHE A 129 -1.72 11.69 -4.57
C PHE A 129 -2.91 12.66 -4.75
N GLN A 130 -3.98 12.49 -3.96
CA GLN A 130 -5.13 13.38 -4.00
C GLN A 130 -4.74 14.82 -3.63
N ASP A 131 -4.01 15.02 -2.53
CA ASP A 131 -3.52 16.32 -2.11
C ASP A 131 -2.66 17.02 -3.18
N ALA A 132 -1.81 16.26 -3.87
CA ALA A 132 -0.99 16.79 -4.96
C ALA A 132 -1.83 17.20 -6.16
N SER A 133 -2.84 16.40 -6.51
CA SER A 133 -3.79 16.69 -7.58
C SER A 133 -4.60 17.96 -7.27
N ASP A 134 -5.12 18.08 -6.05
CA ASP A 134 -5.91 19.24 -5.62
C ASP A 134 -5.09 20.53 -5.66
N ARG A 135 -3.84 20.51 -5.19
CA ARG A 135 -2.93 21.66 -5.27
C ARG A 135 -2.65 22.06 -6.72
N GLU A 136 -2.47 21.11 -7.62
CA GLU A 136 -2.25 21.40 -9.03
C GLU A 136 -3.49 21.97 -9.71
N HIS A 137 -4.68 21.49 -9.39
CA HIS A 137 -5.94 22.07 -9.85
C HIS A 137 -6.11 23.52 -9.35
N GLU A 138 -5.83 23.76 -8.07
CA GLU A 138 -5.92 25.09 -7.46
C GLU A 138 -4.90 26.06 -8.07
N ARG A 139 -3.66 25.59 -8.29
CA ARG A 139 -2.63 26.37 -9.00
C ARG A 139 -3.07 26.72 -10.40
N THR A 140 -3.60 25.76 -11.16
CA THR A 140 -4.06 25.98 -12.54
C THR A 140 -5.21 26.98 -12.59
N ALA A 141 -6.18 26.85 -11.68
CA ALA A 141 -7.31 27.78 -11.58
C ALA A 141 -6.83 29.22 -11.24
N SER A 142 -5.88 29.33 -10.33
CA SER A 142 -5.30 30.63 -9.95
C SER A 142 -4.55 31.29 -11.12
N VAL A 143 -3.79 30.50 -11.88
CA VAL A 143 -3.09 31.00 -13.09
C VAL A 143 -4.09 31.42 -14.15
N ALA A 144 -5.16 30.64 -14.39
CA ALA A 144 -6.20 31.00 -15.34
C ALA A 144 -6.90 32.32 -14.95
N ALA A 145 -7.29 32.46 -13.69
CA ALA A 145 -7.90 33.69 -13.19
C ALA A 145 -6.98 34.92 -13.32
N LEU A 146 -5.68 34.73 -13.06
CA LEU A 146 -4.69 35.79 -13.26
C LEU A 146 -4.56 36.13 -14.74
N ALA A 147 -4.53 35.15 -15.63
CA ALA A 147 -4.43 35.39 -17.07
C ALA A 147 -5.67 36.10 -17.62
N GLU A 148 -6.87 35.79 -17.14
CA GLU A 148 -8.10 36.49 -17.50
C GLU A 148 -8.13 37.95 -17.02
N SER A 149 -7.43 38.27 -15.95
CA SER A 149 -7.31 39.63 -15.43
C SER A 149 -6.40 40.52 -16.26
N VAL A 150 -5.57 40.00 -17.15
CA VAL A 150 -4.66 40.74 -18.01
C VAL A 150 -5.42 41.37 -19.16
N THR A 151 -5.51 42.72 -19.17
CA THR A 151 -6.09 43.49 -20.28
C THR A 151 -5.01 44.29 -21.00
N PHE A 152 -4.91 44.11 -22.31
CA PHE A 152 -3.99 44.86 -23.16
C PHE A 152 -4.62 46.19 -23.57
N THR A 153 -4.64 47.18 -22.68
CA THR A 153 -5.08 48.55 -22.97
C THR A 153 -3.94 49.36 -23.52
N ARG A 154 -4.16 50.02 -24.66
CA ARG A 154 -3.18 50.97 -25.22
C ARG A 154 -3.10 52.17 -24.28
N ARG A 155 -1.92 52.49 -23.77
CA ARG A 155 -1.67 53.71 -22.99
C ARG A 155 -1.99 54.92 -23.87
N PRO A 156 -2.82 55.89 -23.46
CA PRO A 156 -3.02 57.11 -24.21
C PRO A 156 -1.68 57.83 -24.45
N ALA A 157 -1.49 58.39 -25.64
CA ALA A 157 -0.24 59.04 -26.01
C ALA A 157 0.04 60.38 -25.26
N ASP A 158 -0.91 60.83 -24.44
CA ASP A 158 -0.83 62.15 -23.73
C ASP A 158 0.11 62.19 -22.52
N ALA A 159 0.70 61.03 -22.13
CA ALA A 159 1.68 61.03 -21.05
C ALA A 159 3.13 61.30 -21.52
N ALA A 160 3.34 61.50 -22.83
CA ALA A 160 4.70 61.78 -23.39
C ALA A 160 5.00 63.25 -23.52
N SER A 161 4.03 64.14 -23.21
CA SER A 161 4.24 65.57 -23.38
C SER A 161 4.97 66.26 -22.22
N ASP A 162 5.11 65.59 -21.09
CA ASP A 162 5.75 66.23 -19.92
C ASP A 162 7.28 65.99 -19.87
N ASP A 163 7.77 65.03 -20.65
CA ASP A 163 9.18 64.66 -20.69
C ASP A 163 9.94 65.47 -21.75
N THR A 164 9.23 66.00 -22.78
CA THR A 164 9.79 66.89 -23.79
C THR A 164 9.97 68.29 -23.23
N ALA A 165 9.11 68.78 -22.35
CA ALA A 165 9.24 70.08 -21.69
C ALA A 165 10.46 70.12 -20.75
N ARG A 166 10.85 69.00 -20.16
CA ARG A 166 12.07 68.94 -19.33
C ARG A 166 13.35 68.86 -20.13
N LEU A 167 13.31 68.35 -21.35
CA LEU A 167 14.46 68.28 -22.24
C LEU A 167 14.77 69.66 -22.85
N ASP A 168 13.76 70.50 -23.16
CA ASP A 168 13.96 71.86 -23.68
C ASP A 168 14.52 72.78 -22.61
N ASP A 169 14.14 72.69 -21.37
CA ASP A 169 14.65 73.43 -20.24
C ASP A 169 16.14 73.12 -19.95
N TRP A 170 16.59 71.93 -20.24
CA TRP A 170 17.99 71.49 -20.05
C TRP A 170 18.94 72.04 -21.16
N VAL A 171 18.44 72.27 -22.35
CA VAL A 171 19.22 72.80 -23.49
C VAL A 171 19.48 74.29 -23.35
N GLU A 172 18.61 75.07 -22.72
CA GLU A 172 18.78 76.52 -22.52
C GLU A 172 19.76 76.86 -21.39
N GLU A 173 19.95 76.02 -20.38
CA GLU A 173 20.83 76.26 -19.24
C GLU A 173 22.31 75.86 -19.41
N GLY A 174 22.70 75.12 -20.46
CA GLY A 174 23.99 74.40 -20.49
C GLY A 174 24.93 74.68 -21.65
N GLY A 175 24.67 75.64 -22.53
CA GLY A 175 25.38 75.76 -23.79
C GLY A 175 26.48 76.82 -23.83
N ALA A 176 27.31 76.99 -22.81
CA ALA A 176 28.49 77.88 -22.94
C ALA A 176 29.78 77.03 -22.93
N LEU A 177 30.22 76.59 -24.10
CA LEU A 177 31.60 76.20 -24.33
C LEU A 177 32.54 77.39 -24.28
N ARG A 178 33.48 77.38 -23.33
CA ARG A 178 34.64 78.22 -23.34
C ARG A 178 35.75 77.53 -24.13
N THR A 179 36.28 78.31 -25.11
CA THR A 179 37.55 78.12 -25.77
C THR A 179 38.72 77.91 -24.83
#